data_455c61c65268906ebf1ba7a601937eb8
#
_entry.id   455c61c65268906ebf1ba7a601937eb8
#
_cell.length_a   1.000
_cell.length_b   1.000
_cell.length_c   1.000
_cell.angle_alpha   90.00
_cell.angle_beta   90.00
_cell.angle_gamma   90.00
#
_symmetry.space_group_name_H-M   'P 1'
#
loop_
_entity.id
_entity.type
_entity.pdbx_description
1 polymer ?
#
loop_
_entity_poly.entity_id
_entity_poly.type
_entity_poly.pdbx_seq_one_letter_code
_entity_poly.pdbx_strand_id
1 'polypeptide(L)'
;MEELAKYQNLVSTIKNIEEFCKEKFLNLVIIGSVAYKGLNEKEIYGDLDCIIIYDNFDKIEGSPFLNPNFFEVVKESVLSKTVDLFATKLMINDVKVSLDFIDINYLKNMINSGFKQNEVLLRKLTDAEEYPYNDYYNFKGEKHIYEKIKEKKDKYNIYILPKYLKIDGDFFSGVLHNKFIHNPNFKVVFNKEILSLHQEILLKYKEFYRKEEKIQENLDIIKSIRNWKHFSKESRQFIYKIFNVETKEKRILITGVNGFIGQYIGKELMKDFKVIGLDIVDNNEKKWNKFYLGDIRNRNLLEEIFSQNKIDIVIHLGAEKALIKCENNRKESYEINYQATMNLYKLSKKYQAKFIFISSDQVFDGKLGNYQEDSFCSPINYYGELKLKVENDLLKEKDKNITICRTALDFGKIPENQREIFDSVKKNDKLLVQGFIIDHIIYKLKSREKIILPQNEYMSPTSVELIYRQIKEVINKNISGILHCCGGERISRYEFGLKIAKFYNLDSQYISPEDSNDPLRPKDVSLNIEESQKKLGFIFDNIEEMLKKL
;
A
#
# COMPACT_ATOMS: atom_id res chain seq x y z
N MET A 1 -4.69 8.05 26.42
CA MET A 1 -6.00 8.47 26.97
C MET A 1 -6.65 9.56 26.12
N GLU A 2 -5.93 10.60 25.72
CA GLU A 2 -6.47 11.70 24.89
C GLU A 2 -6.97 11.24 23.49
N GLU A 3 -6.24 10.36 22.83
CA GLU A 3 -6.63 9.83 21.53
C GLU A 3 -7.88 8.96 21.59
N LEU A 4 -8.03 8.15 22.64
CA LEU A 4 -9.22 7.35 22.87
C LEU A 4 -10.45 8.23 23.14
N ALA A 5 -10.27 9.32 23.88
CA ALA A 5 -11.35 10.29 24.13
C ALA A 5 -11.79 10.98 22.83
N LYS A 6 -10.85 11.40 21.98
CA LYS A 6 -11.15 11.96 20.65
C LYS A 6 -11.92 10.97 19.74
N TYR A 7 -11.52 9.71 19.77
CA TYR A 7 -12.24 8.67 19.04
C TYR A 7 -13.66 8.46 19.56
N GLN A 8 -13.86 8.40 20.88
CA GLN A 8 -15.17 8.27 21.50
C GLN A 8 -16.06 9.47 21.18
N ASN A 9 -15.53 10.68 21.20
CA ASN A 9 -16.24 11.90 20.80
C ASN A 9 -16.66 11.85 19.34
N LEU A 10 -15.80 11.38 18.44
CA LEU A 10 -16.13 11.19 17.02
C LEU A 10 -17.28 10.19 16.83
N VAL A 11 -17.20 9.04 17.49
CA VAL A 11 -18.26 8.00 17.42
C VAL A 11 -19.58 8.52 17.96
N SER A 12 -19.57 9.24 19.09
CA SER A 12 -20.75 9.86 19.68
C SER A 12 -21.35 10.91 18.75
N THR A 13 -20.52 11.73 18.13
CA THR A 13 -20.96 12.76 17.17
C THR A 13 -21.63 12.14 15.94
N ILE A 14 -21.05 11.09 15.37
CA ILE A 14 -21.67 10.37 14.24
C ILE A 14 -23.03 9.81 14.63
N LYS A 15 -23.16 9.20 15.82
CA LYS A 15 -24.44 8.66 16.30
C LYS A 15 -25.50 9.73 16.45
N ASN A 16 -25.15 10.89 17.00
CA ASN A 16 -26.09 12.01 17.16
C ASN A 16 -26.63 12.49 15.81
N ILE A 17 -25.76 12.60 14.80
CA ILE A 17 -26.18 12.99 13.45
C ILE A 17 -27.04 11.88 12.80
N GLU A 18 -26.65 10.63 12.99
CA GLU A 18 -27.40 9.47 12.48
C GLU A 18 -28.81 9.38 13.09
N GLU A 19 -28.94 9.57 14.40
CA GLU A 19 -30.24 9.57 15.11
C GLU A 19 -31.15 10.67 14.58
N PHE A 20 -30.64 11.90 14.47
CA PHE A 20 -31.39 13.00 13.86
C PHE A 20 -31.87 12.65 12.44
N CYS A 21 -30.98 12.12 11.60
CA CYS A 21 -31.37 11.75 10.24
C CYS A 21 -32.45 10.65 10.22
N LYS A 22 -32.36 9.66 11.11
CA LYS A 22 -33.38 8.60 11.24
C LYS A 22 -34.75 9.15 11.66
N GLU A 23 -34.79 10.00 12.68
CA GLU A 23 -36.01 10.61 13.18
C GLU A 23 -36.71 11.45 12.11
N LYS A 24 -35.94 12.16 11.30
CA LYS A 24 -36.48 13.04 10.25
C LYS A 24 -36.59 12.36 8.88
N PHE A 25 -36.32 11.06 8.78
CA PHE A 25 -36.31 10.30 7.52
C PHE A 25 -35.43 10.94 6.45
N LEU A 26 -34.25 11.42 6.86
CA LEU A 26 -33.20 11.99 6.00
C LEU A 26 -32.16 10.91 5.65
N ASN A 27 -31.42 11.13 4.59
CA ASN A 27 -30.30 10.25 4.23
C ASN A 27 -28.98 10.91 4.61
N LEU A 28 -28.10 10.15 5.26
CA LEU A 28 -26.79 10.57 5.71
C LEU A 28 -25.69 9.84 4.94
N VAL A 29 -24.76 10.59 4.38
CA VAL A 29 -23.54 10.06 3.75
C VAL A 29 -22.32 10.63 4.48
N ILE A 30 -21.50 9.77 5.06
CA ILE A 30 -20.21 10.16 5.63
C ILE A 30 -19.19 10.17 4.51
N ILE A 31 -18.43 11.25 4.40
CA ILE A 31 -17.40 11.45 3.39
C ILE A 31 -16.05 11.78 4.05
N GLY A 32 -15.03 12.10 3.26
CA GLY A 32 -13.74 12.53 3.77
C GLY A 32 -12.93 11.43 4.48
N SER A 33 -12.09 11.83 5.41
CA SER A 33 -11.10 10.96 6.05
C SER A 33 -11.73 9.81 6.83
N VAL A 34 -12.88 10.04 7.47
CA VAL A 34 -13.61 9.01 8.24
C VAL A 34 -14.15 7.92 7.31
N ALA A 35 -14.69 8.29 6.14
CA ALA A 35 -15.20 7.33 5.17
C ALA A 35 -14.09 6.44 4.60
N TYR A 36 -12.89 7.00 4.34
CA TYR A 36 -11.78 6.25 3.75
C TYR A 36 -11.09 5.31 4.74
N LYS A 37 -10.83 5.81 5.96
CA LYS A 37 -10.11 5.05 6.98
C LYS A 37 -11.02 4.05 7.71
N GLY A 38 -12.33 4.33 7.73
CA GLY A 38 -13.27 3.69 8.63
C GLY A 38 -13.03 4.12 10.08
N LEU A 39 -13.91 3.80 11.00
CA LEU A 39 -13.72 4.07 12.41
C LEU A 39 -12.70 3.10 13.01
N ASN A 40 -11.58 3.64 13.48
CA ASN A 40 -10.52 2.89 14.13
C ASN A 40 -9.92 3.76 15.24
N GLU A 41 -9.88 3.26 16.47
CA GLU A 41 -9.35 3.96 17.64
C GLU A 41 -7.86 4.33 17.55
N LYS A 42 -7.12 3.71 16.62
CA LYS A 42 -5.70 3.99 16.38
C LYS A 42 -5.45 5.04 15.29
N GLU A 43 -6.51 5.57 14.68
CA GLU A 43 -6.40 6.54 13.60
C GLU A 43 -6.69 7.95 14.10
N ILE A 44 -5.94 8.93 13.57
CA ILE A 44 -6.17 10.35 13.84
C ILE A 44 -7.07 10.92 12.74
N TYR A 45 -8.16 11.56 13.15
CA TYR A 45 -9.12 12.23 12.27
C TYR A 45 -9.03 13.75 12.46
N GLY A 46 -9.05 14.50 11.37
CA GLY A 46 -9.02 15.97 11.41
C GLY A 46 -10.41 16.55 11.66
N ASP A 47 -11.36 16.17 10.83
CA ASP A 47 -12.75 16.61 10.84
C ASP A 47 -13.67 15.49 10.34
N LEU A 48 -14.95 15.64 10.65
CA LEU A 48 -16.02 14.78 10.18
C LEU A 48 -16.78 15.51 9.07
N ASP A 49 -16.69 14.99 7.86
CA ASP A 49 -17.43 15.51 6.71
C ASP A 49 -18.64 14.62 6.42
N CYS A 50 -19.82 15.20 6.33
CA CYS A 50 -21.07 14.50 6.06
C CYS A 50 -21.92 15.23 5.02
N ILE A 51 -22.70 14.46 4.26
CA ILE A 51 -23.73 14.98 3.37
C ILE A 51 -25.11 14.48 3.89
N ILE A 52 -26.03 15.40 4.10
CA ILE A 52 -27.43 15.12 4.46
C ILE A 52 -28.27 15.40 3.22
N ILE A 53 -28.97 14.37 2.74
CA ILE A 53 -29.86 14.48 1.57
C ILE A 53 -31.29 14.54 2.08
N TYR A 54 -32.01 15.59 1.72
CA TYR A 54 -33.39 15.80 2.08
C TYR A 54 -34.31 15.81 0.85
N ASP A 55 -35.53 15.37 1.01
CA ASP A 55 -36.60 15.37 0.01
C ASP A 55 -37.61 16.53 0.24
N ASN A 56 -37.70 17.01 1.48
CA ASN A 56 -38.49 18.15 1.88
C ASN A 56 -37.68 18.97 2.89
N PHE A 57 -37.54 20.27 2.63
CA PHE A 57 -36.78 21.18 3.48
C PHE A 57 -37.34 21.27 4.91
N ASP A 58 -38.64 21.15 5.08
CA ASP A 58 -39.27 21.18 6.42
C ASP A 58 -38.78 20.08 7.36
N LYS A 59 -38.24 18.97 6.81
CA LYS A 59 -37.66 17.89 7.62
C LYS A 59 -36.42 18.30 8.37
N ILE A 60 -35.67 19.29 7.88
CA ILE A 60 -34.49 19.82 8.53
C ILE A 60 -34.76 21.00 9.46
N GLU A 61 -36.02 21.46 9.54
CA GLU A 61 -36.47 22.48 10.48
C GLU A 61 -36.28 22.01 11.91
N GLY A 62 -35.76 22.88 12.78
CA GLY A 62 -35.40 22.55 14.15
C GLY A 62 -34.20 21.65 14.31
N SER A 63 -33.40 21.48 13.26
CA SER A 63 -32.14 20.74 13.33
C SER A 63 -31.21 21.33 14.39
N PRO A 64 -30.67 20.54 15.32
CA PRO A 64 -29.70 21.02 16.29
C PRO A 64 -28.36 21.42 15.65
N PHE A 65 -28.19 21.10 14.38
CA PHE A 65 -26.99 21.41 13.60
C PHE A 65 -27.11 22.69 12.76
N LEU A 66 -28.29 23.32 12.78
CA LEU A 66 -28.54 24.59 12.08
C LEU A 66 -28.89 25.68 13.07
N ASN A 67 -28.25 26.83 12.94
CA ASN A 67 -28.66 28.01 13.70
C ASN A 67 -30.06 28.46 13.25
N PRO A 68 -31.01 28.68 14.15
CA PRO A 68 -32.38 29.08 13.79
C PRO A 68 -32.47 30.33 12.90
N ASN A 69 -31.60 31.32 13.13
CA ASN A 69 -31.59 32.54 12.32
C ASN A 69 -31.03 32.29 10.90
N PHE A 70 -30.20 31.25 10.73
CA PHE A 70 -29.73 30.83 9.43
C PHE A 70 -30.74 30.04 8.67
N PHE A 71 -31.50 29.19 9.39
CA PHE A 71 -32.55 28.38 8.81
C PHE A 71 -33.56 29.22 8.05
N GLU A 72 -34.03 30.34 8.61
CA GLU A 72 -34.97 31.24 7.95
C GLU A 72 -34.41 31.84 6.64
N VAL A 73 -33.12 32.20 6.60
CA VAL A 73 -32.49 32.72 5.38
C VAL A 73 -32.38 31.64 4.31
N VAL A 74 -32.01 30.43 4.70
CA VAL A 74 -31.89 29.30 3.77
C VAL A 74 -33.28 28.85 3.30
N LYS A 75 -34.28 28.81 4.19
CA LYS A 75 -35.66 28.46 3.89
C LYS A 75 -36.21 29.35 2.77
N GLU A 76 -36.08 30.66 2.89
CA GLU A 76 -36.48 31.60 1.83
C GLU A 76 -35.81 31.29 0.51
N SER A 77 -34.50 31.03 0.54
CA SER A 77 -33.68 30.75 -0.63
C SER A 77 -34.01 29.40 -1.27
N VAL A 78 -34.29 28.37 -0.49
CA VAL A 78 -34.67 27.05 -0.99
C VAL A 78 -36.10 27.06 -1.56
N LEU A 79 -37.02 27.72 -0.89
CA LEU A 79 -38.42 27.86 -1.38
C LEU A 79 -38.49 28.65 -2.70
N SER A 80 -37.63 29.63 -2.87
CA SER A 80 -37.49 30.38 -4.15
C SER A 80 -36.69 29.61 -5.21
N LYS A 81 -36.22 28.39 -4.93
CA LYS A 81 -35.34 27.57 -5.78
C LYS A 81 -34.04 28.27 -6.17
N THR A 82 -33.55 29.14 -5.32
CA THR A 82 -32.31 29.87 -5.54
C THR A 82 -31.10 29.17 -4.90
N VAL A 83 -31.33 28.26 -3.94
CA VAL A 83 -30.31 27.46 -3.27
C VAL A 83 -30.79 26.02 -3.13
N ASP A 84 -30.09 25.10 -3.80
CA ASP A 84 -30.37 23.66 -3.72
C ASP A 84 -29.37 22.94 -2.80
N LEU A 85 -28.35 23.66 -2.34
CA LEU A 85 -27.24 23.13 -1.57
C LEU A 85 -26.72 24.19 -0.60
N PHE A 86 -26.50 23.80 0.64
CA PHE A 86 -25.84 24.61 1.64
C PHE A 86 -25.00 23.78 2.60
N ALA A 87 -24.07 24.41 3.28
CA ALA A 87 -23.17 23.73 4.21
C ALA A 87 -23.04 24.49 5.51
N THR A 88 -22.86 23.73 6.61
CA THR A 88 -22.51 24.29 7.92
C THR A 88 -21.23 23.68 8.44
N LYS A 89 -20.48 24.45 9.23
CA LYS A 89 -19.32 23.98 9.98
C LYS A 89 -19.55 24.28 11.45
N LEU A 90 -19.45 23.28 12.29
CA LEU A 90 -19.71 23.40 13.72
C LEU A 90 -18.79 22.49 14.54
N MET A 91 -18.79 22.69 15.84
CA MET A 91 -18.14 21.81 16.80
C MET A 91 -19.22 21.03 17.55
N ILE A 92 -19.11 19.71 17.54
CA ILE A 92 -19.99 18.81 18.29
C ILE A 92 -19.08 17.87 19.07
N ASN A 93 -19.20 17.85 20.41
CA ASN A 93 -18.36 17.02 21.28
C ASN A 93 -16.85 17.15 20.97
N ASP A 94 -16.36 18.38 20.78
CA ASP A 94 -14.99 18.70 20.40
C ASP A 94 -14.54 18.15 19.03
N VAL A 95 -15.48 17.69 18.19
CA VAL A 95 -15.22 17.27 16.82
C VAL A 95 -15.64 18.38 15.86
N LYS A 96 -14.73 18.75 14.96
CA LYS A 96 -15.06 19.63 13.82
C LYS A 96 -15.93 18.86 12.85
N VAL A 97 -17.13 19.38 12.58
CA VAL A 97 -18.09 18.74 11.68
C VAL A 97 -18.41 19.67 10.53
N SER A 98 -18.34 19.16 9.31
CA SER A 98 -18.83 19.82 8.09
C SER A 98 -20.06 19.06 7.60
N LEU A 99 -21.22 19.69 7.59
CA LEU A 99 -22.46 19.13 7.11
C LEU A 99 -22.88 19.85 5.82
N ASP A 100 -22.97 19.11 4.73
CA ASP A 100 -23.50 19.58 3.46
C ASP A 100 -24.97 19.06 3.33
N PHE A 101 -25.91 19.95 3.05
CA PHE A 101 -27.33 19.63 2.87
C PHE A 101 -27.70 19.76 1.40
N ILE A 102 -28.30 18.70 0.82
CA ILE A 102 -28.61 18.63 -0.61
C ILE A 102 -30.06 18.19 -0.80
N ASP A 103 -30.80 18.92 -1.63
CA ASP A 103 -32.11 18.48 -2.10
C ASP A 103 -31.99 17.28 -3.03
N ILE A 104 -32.82 16.24 -2.80
CA ILE A 104 -32.77 14.99 -3.57
C ILE A 104 -33.13 15.18 -5.06
N ASN A 105 -34.05 16.10 -5.36
CA ASN A 105 -34.46 16.37 -6.74
C ASN A 105 -33.34 17.11 -7.49
N TYR A 106 -32.65 18.00 -6.79
CA TYR A 106 -31.48 18.65 -7.33
C TYR A 106 -30.39 17.62 -7.64
N LEU A 107 -30.09 16.72 -6.72
CA LEU A 107 -29.14 15.62 -6.92
C LEU A 107 -29.55 14.74 -8.12
N LYS A 108 -30.84 14.37 -8.24
CA LYS A 108 -31.40 13.64 -9.39
C LYS A 108 -31.21 14.41 -10.70
N ASN A 109 -31.45 15.71 -10.71
CA ASN A 109 -31.30 16.56 -11.89
C ASN A 109 -29.84 16.67 -12.32
N MET A 110 -28.90 16.79 -11.39
CA MET A 110 -27.47 16.76 -11.68
C MET A 110 -27.07 15.45 -12.36
N ILE A 111 -27.51 14.33 -11.81
CA ILE A 111 -27.25 13.00 -12.36
C ILE A 111 -27.82 12.89 -13.77
N ASN A 112 -29.08 13.33 -13.98
CA ASN A 112 -29.78 13.25 -15.24
C ASN A 112 -29.19 14.15 -16.34
N SER A 113 -28.64 15.29 -15.97
CA SER A 113 -27.95 16.18 -16.92
C SER A 113 -26.60 15.63 -17.41
N GLY A 114 -26.13 14.51 -16.82
CA GLY A 114 -24.85 13.90 -17.15
C GLY A 114 -23.66 14.77 -16.81
N PHE A 115 -23.81 15.62 -15.78
CA PHE A 115 -22.77 16.53 -15.29
C PHE A 115 -22.23 17.54 -16.33
N LYS A 116 -22.90 17.70 -17.47
CA LYS A 116 -22.46 18.58 -18.57
C LYS A 116 -22.26 20.04 -18.17
N GLN A 117 -22.96 20.50 -17.13
CA GLN A 117 -22.78 21.88 -16.61
C GLN A 117 -21.48 22.04 -15.83
N ASN A 118 -20.86 20.95 -15.38
CA ASN A 118 -19.66 20.96 -14.55
C ASN A 118 -18.37 21.11 -15.34
N GLU A 119 -18.36 20.74 -16.62
CA GLU A 119 -17.16 20.84 -17.47
C GLU A 119 -16.66 22.29 -17.64
N VAL A 120 -17.59 23.22 -17.74
CA VAL A 120 -17.27 24.66 -17.86
C VAL A 120 -16.76 25.22 -16.53
N LEU A 121 -17.30 24.72 -15.41
CA LEU A 121 -16.90 25.14 -14.07
C LEU A 121 -15.53 24.56 -13.68
N LEU A 122 -15.25 23.29 -14.01
CA LEU A 122 -13.95 22.63 -13.83
C LEU A 122 -12.82 23.39 -14.49
N ARG A 123 -13.00 23.82 -15.74
CA ARG A 123 -11.98 24.59 -16.47
C ARG A 123 -11.73 25.97 -15.85
N LYS A 124 -12.75 26.61 -15.28
CA LYS A 124 -12.60 27.92 -14.60
C LYS A 124 -11.95 27.81 -13.22
N LEU A 125 -12.10 26.67 -12.52
CA LEU A 125 -11.55 26.45 -11.18
C LEU A 125 -10.11 25.95 -11.21
N THR A 126 -9.68 25.27 -12.27
CA THR A 126 -8.30 24.82 -12.44
C THR A 126 -7.34 25.94 -12.83
N ASP A 127 -7.87 27.06 -13.38
CA ASP A 127 -7.08 28.20 -13.80
C ASP A 127 -6.98 29.31 -12.72
N ALA A 128 -7.59 29.13 -11.54
CA ALA A 128 -7.58 30.12 -10.46
C ALA A 128 -6.61 29.70 -9.33
N GLU A 129 -5.49 30.38 -9.20
CA GLU A 129 -4.50 30.19 -8.11
C GLU A 129 -5.01 30.55 -6.70
N GLU A 130 -6.10 31.28 -6.59
CA GLU A 130 -6.78 31.59 -5.34
C GLU A 130 -8.29 31.47 -5.52
N TYR A 131 -8.99 30.83 -4.58
CA TYR A 131 -10.44 30.77 -4.51
C TYR A 131 -11.03 32.18 -4.32
N PRO A 132 -11.39 32.91 -5.38
CA PRO A 132 -12.09 34.15 -5.19
C PRO A 132 -13.55 33.83 -4.98
N TYR A 133 -14.02 33.99 -3.78
CA TYR A 133 -15.43 33.91 -3.40
C TYR A 133 -16.35 34.75 -4.32
N ASN A 134 -15.80 35.68 -5.09
CA ASN A 134 -16.55 36.60 -5.91
C ASN A 134 -17.05 36.02 -7.24
N ASP A 135 -16.37 35.06 -7.86
CA ASP A 135 -16.78 34.51 -9.17
C ASP A 135 -17.92 33.49 -9.07
N TYR A 136 -18.12 32.92 -7.90
CA TYR A 136 -19.22 32.00 -7.63
C TYR A 136 -20.62 32.64 -7.71
N TYR A 137 -20.71 33.96 -7.52
CA TYR A 137 -21.98 34.70 -7.44
C TYR A 137 -22.51 35.22 -8.76
N ASN A 138 -21.68 35.27 -9.77
CA ASN A 138 -22.12 35.62 -11.12
C ASN A 138 -22.90 34.48 -11.79
N PHE A 139 -22.97 33.30 -11.19
CA PHE A 139 -23.50 32.14 -11.87
C PHE A 139 -25.02 32.10 -11.96
N LYS A 140 -25.79 32.78 -11.12
CA LYS A 140 -27.27 32.79 -11.18
C LYS A 140 -27.99 34.07 -10.69
N GLY A 141 -27.36 35.19 -10.63
CA GLY A 141 -28.06 36.45 -10.32
C GLY A 141 -28.41 36.66 -8.83
N GLU A 142 -27.78 35.94 -7.90
CA GLU A 142 -28.16 35.90 -6.48
C GLU A 142 -27.20 36.63 -5.55
N LYS A 143 -26.57 37.70 -6.04
CA LYS A 143 -25.61 38.52 -5.28
C LYS A 143 -26.19 39.00 -3.92
N HIS A 144 -27.47 39.33 -3.86
CA HIS A 144 -28.14 39.85 -2.67
C HIS A 144 -28.29 38.80 -1.54
N ILE A 145 -28.46 37.54 -1.90
CA ILE A 145 -28.56 36.42 -0.90
C ILE A 145 -27.21 36.17 -0.27
N TYR A 146 -26.17 36.20 -1.10
CA TYR A 146 -24.81 36.09 -0.61
C TYR A 146 -24.44 37.18 0.38
N GLU A 147 -24.72 38.42 0.04
CA GLU A 147 -24.40 39.55 0.91
C GLU A 147 -25.10 39.41 2.27
N LYS A 148 -26.40 39.02 2.30
CA LYS A 148 -27.12 38.70 3.53
C LYS A 148 -26.46 37.56 4.32
N ILE A 149 -25.91 36.56 3.66
CA ILE A 149 -25.24 35.43 4.28
C ILE A 149 -23.83 35.78 4.70
N LYS A 150 -23.12 36.57 3.91
CA LYS A 150 -21.79 37.08 4.23
C LYS A 150 -21.81 37.95 5.49
N GLU A 151 -22.79 38.82 5.65
CA GLU A 151 -22.99 39.62 6.86
C GLU A 151 -23.21 38.77 8.11
N LYS A 152 -23.80 37.58 7.95
CA LYS A 152 -24.05 36.62 9.04
C LYS A 152 -22.95 35.55 9.18
N LYS A 153 -22.07 35.39 8.19
CA LYS A 153 -21.02 34.38 8.13
C LYS A 153 -20.10 34.41 9.37
N ASP A 154 -19.60 35.58 9.69
CA ASP A 154 -18.65 35.77 10.79
C ASP A 154 -19.31 35.49 12.16
N LYS A 155 -20.63 35.64 12.24
CA LYS A 155 -21.40 35.40 13.45
C LYS A 155 -21.79 33.94 13.68
N TYR A 156 -21.92 33.16 12.59
CA TYR A 156 -22.52 31.82 12.66
C TYR A 156 -21.64 30.70 12.06
N ASN A 157 -20.42 30.99 11.61
CA ASN A 157 -19.50 30.04 10.94
C ASN A 157 -20.15 29.25 9.79
N ILE A 158 -20.98 29.91 8.98
CA ILE A 158 -21.78 29.30 7.93
C ILE A 158 -21.20 29.63 6.57
N TYR A 159 -21.07 28.62 5.71
CA TYR A 159 -20.57 28.75 4.35
C TYR A 159 -21.61 28.20 3.38
N ILE A 160 -22.10 29.04 2.48
CA ILE A 160 -22.78 28.58 1.26
C ILE A 160 -21.71 28.44 0.19
N LEU A 161 -21.56 27.24 -0.30
CA LEU A 161 -20.62 26.91 -1.36
C LEU A 161 -21.38 26.32 -2.53
N PRO A 162 -21.22 26.83 -3.74
CA PRO A 162 -21.59 26.11 -4.94
C PRO A 162 -20.59 24.95 -5.12
N LYS A 163 -20.89 23.80 -4.49
CA LYS A 163 -19.98 22.65 -4.43
C LYS A 163 -20.30 21.59 -5.49
N TYR A 164 -20.82 21.95 -6.65
CA TYR A 164 -21.17 21.00 -7.71
C TYR A 164 -20.08 19.97 -7.96
N LEU A 165 -18.83 20.40 -8.06
CA LEU A 165 -17.68 19.55 -8.36
C LEU A 165 -17.18 18.76 -7.15
N LYS A 166 -17.16 19.40 -6.00
CA LYS A 166 -16.70 18.74 -4.76
C LYS A 166 -17.68 17.69 -4.30
N ILE A 167 -18.98 17.91 -4.49
CA ILE A 167 -20.01 16.95 -4.13
C ILE A 167 -19.96 15.72 -5.00
N ASP A 168 -19.76 15.86 -6.32
CA ASP A 168 -19.62 14.72 -7.20
C ASP A 168 -18.44 13.85 -6.80
N GLY A 169 -17.28 14.46 -6.58
CA GLY A 169 -16.08 13.74 -6.14
C GLY A 169 -16.21 13.18 -4.73
N ASP A 170 -16.73 13.98 -3.80
CA ASP A 170 -16.83 13.60 -2.38
C ASP A 170 -17.99 12.60 -2.16
N PHE A 171 -19.13 12.76 -2.85
CA PHE A 171 -20.24 11.80 -2.82
C PHE A 171 -19.82 10.46 -3.42
N PHE A 172 -19.21 10.48 -4.60
CA PHE A 172 -18.70 9.29 -5.26
C PHE A 172 -17.65 8.60 -4.40
N SER A 173 -16.69 9.34 -3.87
CA SER A 173 -15.67 8.86 -2.96
C SER A 173 -16.28 8.35 -1.65
N GLY A 174 -17.19 9.07 -1.03
CA GLY A 174 -17.84 8.68 0.22
C GLY A 174 -18.68 7.42 0.08
N VAL A 175 -19.45 7.29 -1.00
CA VAL A 175 -20.28 6.11 -1.24
C VAL A 175 -19.44 4.90 -1.61
N LEU A 176 -18.40 5.05 -2.45
CA LEU A 176 -17.51 3.94 -2.82
C LEU A 176 -16.62 3.46 -1.67
N HIS A 177 -16.25 4.38 -0.77
CA HIS A 177 -15.37 4.07 0.35
C HIS A 177 -16.07 3.74 1.63
N ASN A 178 -17.38 3.86 1.66
CA ASN A 178 -18.11 3.75 2.89
C ASN A 178 -17.97 2.33 3.46
N LYS A 179 -16.92 2.11 4.25
CA LYS A 179 -16.75 0.90 5.05
C LYS A 179 -17.94 0.69 6.01
N PHE A 180 -18.73 1.73 6.25
CA PHE A 180 -19.93 1.67 7.07
C PHE A 180 -21.09 0.98 6.35
N ILE A 181 -21.16 0.95 5.02
CA ILE A 181 -22.20 0.20 4.29
C ILE A 181 -22.16 -1.29 4.66
N HIS A 182 -20.98 -1.81 4.99
CA HIS A 182 -20.76 -3.21 5.34
C HIS A 182 -20.46 -3.43 6.82
N ASN A 183 -20.47 -2.38 7.65
CA ASN A 183 -20.22 -2.53 9.08
C ASN A 183 -21.55 -2.77 9.82
N PRO A 184 -21.77 -3.96 10.44
CA PRO A 184 -23.01 -4.28 11.13
C PRO A 184 -23.31 -3.38 12.34
N ASN A 185 -22.31 -2.67 12.85
CA ASN A 185 -22.44 -1.75 13.99
C ASN A 185 -22.84 -0.33 13.56
N PHE A 186 -22.81 -0.02 12.27
CA PHE A 186 -23.22 1.27 11.71
C PHE A 186 -24.27 1.05 10.64
N LYS A 187 -25.52 1.18 11.01
CA LYS A 187 -26.62 1.27 10.04
C LYS A 187 -26.60 2.67 9.44
N VAL A 188 -25.75 2.90 8.44
CA VAL A 188 -25.93 4.04 7.55
C VAL A 188 -27.30 3.88 6.92
N VAL A 189 -28.17 4.87 7.10
CA VAL A 189 -29.54 4.83 6.57
C VAL A 189 -29.47 5.15 5.08
N PHE A 190 -29.00 4.17 4.29
CA PHE A 190 -29.26 4.17 2.85
C PHE A 190 -30.64 3.53 2.65
N ASN A 191 -31.61 4.33 2.25
CA ASN A 191 -32.80 3.72 1.68
C ASN A 191 -32.44 3.15 0.29
N LYS A 192 -33.33 2.29 -0.24
CA LYS A 192 -33.14 1.66 -1.57
C LYS A 192 -32.98 2.70 -2.69
N GLU A 193 -33.54 3.88 -2.52
CA GLU A 193 -33.51 4.97 -3.50
C GLU A 193 -32.11 5.59 -3.63
N ILE A 194 -31.40 5.80 -2.53
CA ILE A 194 -30.01 6.30 -2.56
C ILE A 194 -29.05 5.26 -3.12
N LEU A 195 -29.26 3.98 -2.83
CA LEU A 195 -28.50 2.90 -3.48
C LEU A 195 -28.74 2.86 -5.00
N SER A 196 -29.98 3.07 -5.44
CA SER A 196 -30.31 3.15 -6.87
C SER A 196 -29.69 4.37 -7.53
N LEU A 197 -29.78 5.54 -6.90
CA LEU A 197 -29.11 6.78 -7.33
C LEU A 197 -27.59 6.61 -7.43
N HIS A 198 -26.99 5.94 -6.47
CA HIS A 198 -25.56 5.61 -6.51
C HIS A 198 -25.18 4.78 -7.73
N GLN A 199 -25.96 3.73 -8.03
CA GLN A 199 -25.72 2.90 -9.22
C GLN A 199 -25.91 3.71 -10.51
N GLU A 200 -26.86 4.61 -10.54
CA GLU A 200 -27.13 5.49 -11.67
C GLU A 200 -26.02 6.52 -11.87
N ILE A 201 -25.49 7.13 -10.81
CA ILE A 201 -24.30 8.01 -10.83
C ILE A 201 -23.13 7.26 -11.46
N LEU A 202 -22.86 6.03 -10.99
CA LEU A 202 -21.77 5.22 -11.52
C LEU A 202 -21.94 4.88 -13.00
N LEU A 203 -23.17 4.58 -13.44
CA LEU A 203 -23.45 4.30 -14.86
C LEU A 203 -23.24 5.53 -15.74
N LYS A 204 -23.65 6.72 -15.27
CA LYS A 204 -23.50 7.97 -16.05
C LYS A 204 -22.08 8.49 -16.04
N TYR A 205 -21.33 8.32 -14.97
CA TYR A 205 -19.88 8.53 -14.99
C TYR A 205 -19.21 7.63 -16.03
N LYS A 206 -19.65 6.37 -16.13
CA LYS A 206 -19.17 5.44 -17.17
C LYS A 206 -19.47 5.93 -18.59
N GLU A 207 -20.66 6.48 -18.83
CA GLU A 207 -21.04 7.01 -20.15
C GLU A 207 -20.29 8.28 -20.51
N PHE A 208 -20.06 9.17 -19.55
CA PHE A 208 -19.29 10.39 -19.73
C PHE A 208 -17.83 10.08 -20.12
N TYR A 209 -17.17 9.16 -19.41
CA TYR A 209 -15.78 8.79 -19.70
C TYR A 209 -15.61 7.82 -20.87
N ARG A 210 -16.65 7.10 -21.31
CA ARG A 210 -16.59 6.26 -22.52
C ARG A 210 -16.54 7.04 -23.84
N LYS A 211 -17.01 8.26 -23.85
CA LYS A 211 -17.04 9.10 -25.05
C LYS A 211 -15.68 9.69 -25.43
N GLU A 212 -14.69 9.59 -24.55
CA GLU A 212 -13.33 9.99 -24.84
C GLU A 212 -12.46 8.73 -25.07
N GLU A 213 -11.86 8.62 -26.26
CA GLU A 213 -11.19 7.40 -26.81
C GLU A 213 -9.93 6.90 -26.07
N LYS A 214 -9.70 7.27 -24.81
CA LYS A 214 -8.43 6.99 -24.13
C LYS A 214 -8.60 6.27 -22.78
N ILE A 215 -8.67 4.94 -22.83
CA ILE A 215 -8.75 4.06 -21.64
C ILE A 215 -7.59 4.33 -20.65
N GLN A 216 -6.40 4.68 -21.12
CA GLN A 216 -5.24 4.93 -20.27
C GLN A 216 -5.33 6.27 -19.53
N GLU A 217 -5.82 7.32 -20.16
CA GLU A 217 -6.06 8.61 -19.51
C GLU A 217 -7.16 8.52 -18.45
N ASN A 218 -8.19 7.72 -18.70
CA ASN A 218 -9.23 7.44 -17.71
C ASN A 218 -8.69 6.72 -16.47
N LEU A 219 -7.73 5.80 -16.66
CA LEU A 219 -7.02 5.15 -15.55
C LEU A 219 -6.21 6.15 -14.73
N ASP A 220 -5.56 7.09 -15.38
CA ASP A 220 -4.75 8.11 -14.71
C ASP A 220 -5.63 9.14 -13.99
N ILE A 221 -6.79 9.49 -14.56
CA ILE A 221 -7.82 10.30 -13.91
C ILE A 221 -8.37 9.57 -12.67
N ILE A 222 -8.72 8.29 -12.79
CA ILE A 222 -9.19 7.48 -11.66
C ILE A 222 -8.12 7.39 -10.56
N LYS A 223 -6.85 7.21 -10.93
CA LYS A 223 -5.73 7.19 -9.99
C LYS A 223 -5.44 8.57 -9.39
N SER A 224 -5.74 9.65 -10.09
CA SER A 224 -5.61 11.03 -9.61
C SER A 224 -6.73 11.44 -8.66
N ILE A 225 -7.81 10.65 -8.57
CA ILE A 225 -8.86 10.88 -7.56
C ILE A 225 -8.20 10.95 -6.20
N ARG A 226 -8.42 12.07 -5.51
CA ARG A 226 -7.90 12.32 -4.18
C ARG A 226 -8.20 11.11 -3.29
N ASN A 227 -7.13 10.52 -2.71
CA ASN A 227 -7.21 9.34 -1.85
C ASN A 227 -7.39 7.97 -2.53
N TRP A 228 -7.15 7.82 -3.85
CA TRP A 228 -7.19 6.52 -4.52
C TRP A 228 -6.45 5.39 -3.76
N LYS A 229 -5.29 5.71 -3.16
CA LYS A 229 -4.50 4.78 -2.35
C LYS A 229 -5.23 4.22 -1.12
N HIS A 230 -6.24 4.92 -0.63
CA HIS A 230 -7.05 4.50 0.53
C HIS A 230 -8.26 3.64 0.16
N PHE A 231 -8.54 3.47 -1.15
CA PHE A 231 -9.61 2.61 -1.62
C PHE A 231 -9.35 1.15 -1.25
N SER A 232 -10.34 0.44 -0.71
CA SER A 232 -10.25 -0.99 -0.50
C SER A 232 -10.05 -1.71 -1.84
N LYS A 233 -9.55 -2.94 -1.80
CA LYS A 233 -9.38 -3.77 -3.00
C LYS A 233 -10.71 -3.96 -3.73
N GLU A 234 -11.78 -4.21 -2.97
CA GLU A 234 -13.14 -4.43 -3.48
C GLU A 234 -13.67 -3.16 -4.17
N SER A 235 -13.48 -1.99 -3.56
CA SER A 235 -13.89 -0.71 -4.14
C SER A 235 -13.13 -0.41 -5.43
N ARG A 236 -11.82 -0.66 -5.45
CA ARG A 236 -10.99 -0.51 -6.66
C ARG A 236 -11.43 -1.47 -7.77
N GLN A 237 -11.68 -2.75 -7.45
CA GLN A 237 -12.16 -3.75 -8.41
C GLN A 237 -13.55 -3.39 -8.95
N PHE A 238 -14.43 -2.87 -8.10
CA PHE A 238 -15.76 -2.42 -8.51
C PHE A 238 -15.68 -1.26 -9.51
N ILE A 239 -14.85 -0.24 -9.23
CA ILE A 239 -14.61 0.89 -10.13
C ILE A 239 -14.05 0.40 -11.47
N TYR A 240 -13.05 -0.45 -11.44
CA TYR A 240 -12.49 -1.03 -12.65
C TYR A 240 -13.52 -1.81 -13.47
N LYS A 241 -14.39 -2.58 -12.82
CA LYS A 241 -15.47 -3.31 -13.48
C LYS A 241 -16.48 -2.36 -14.16
N ILE A 242 -16.85 -1.27 -13.52
CA ILE A 242 -17.77 -0.26 -14.06
C ILE A 242 -17.19 0.39 -15.32
N PHE A 243 -15.92 0.77 -15.26
CA PHE A 243 -15.24 1.43 -16.37
C PHE A 243 -14.81 0.45 -17.47
N ASN A 244 -15.16 -0.85 -17.40
CA ASN A 244 -14.66 -1.91 -18.28
C ASN A 244 -13.13 -1.85 -18.43
N VAL A 245 -12.46 -1.30 -17.43
CA VAL A 245 -11.02 -1.44 -17.34
C VAL A 245 -10.81 -2.91 -17.05
N GLU A 246 -10.40 -3.70 -18.05
CA GLU A 246 -9.80 -4.99 -17.77
C GLU A 246 -8.63 -4.73 -16.85
N THR A 247 -8.87 -4.78 -15.55
CA THR A 247 -7.81 -5.04 -14.62
C THR A 247 -7.41 -6.47 -14.90
N LYS A 248 -6.50 -6.60 -15.82
CA LYS A 248 -5.70 -7.78 -15.91
C LYS A 248 -5.02 -7.90 -14.58
N GLU A 249 -5.66 -8.64 -13.68
CA GLU A 249 -5.09 -8.93 -12.38
C GLU A 249 -3.72 -9.54 -12.67
N LYS A 250 -2.66 -8.73 -12.52
CA LYS A 250 -1.31 -9.17 -12.86
C LYS A 250 -1.03 -10.47 -12.12
N ARG A 251 -0.53 -11.45 -12.84
CA ARG A 251 -0.16 -12.75 -12.30
C ARG A 251 1.34 -12.77 -12.06
N ILE A 252 1.71 -13.02 -10.83
CA ILE A 252 3.09 -13.05 -10.39
C ILE A 252 3.48 -14.49 -10.13
N LEU A 253 4.47 -14.99 -10.85
CA LEU A 253 5.13 -16.25 -10.51
C LEU A 253 6.24 -15.96 -9.50
N ILE A 254 6.18 -16.61 -8.34
CA ILE A 254 7.24 -16.56 -7.33
C ILE A 254 7.85 -17.94 -7.21
N THR A 255 9.13 -18.06 -7.52
CA THR A 255 9.90 -19.30 -7.28
C THR A 255 10.56 -19.23 -5.91
N GLY A 256 10.63 -20.35 -5.20
CA GLY A 256 11.06 -20.33 -3.80
C GLY A 256 10.01 -19.69 -2.88
N VAL A 257 8.71 -19.81 -3.26
CA VAL A 257 7.59 -19.14 -2.58
C VAL A 257 7.37 -19.61 -1.15
N ASN A 258 7.76 -20.84 -0.80
CA ASN A 258 7.67 -21.40 0.54
C ASN A 258 8.94 -21.17 1.37
N GLY A 259 9.96 -20.50 0.81
CA GLY A 259 11.14 -20.03 1.51
C GLY A 259 10.83 -18.86 2.46
N PHE A 260 11.80 -18.49 3.29
CA PHE A 260 11.66 -17.45 4.32
C PHE A 260 11.15 -16.10 3.75
N ILE A 261 11.80 -15.58 2.71
CA ILE A 261 11.39 -14.33 2.05
C ILE A 261 10.10 -14.56 1.23
N GLY A 262 10.04 -15.67 0.50
CA GLY A 262 8.96 -15.98 -0.45
C GLY A 262 7.58 -16.01 0.20
N GLN A 263 7.46 -16.60 1.38
CA GLN A 263 6.20 -16.68 2.12
C GLN A 263 5.66 -15.31 2.51
N TYR A 264 6.53 -14.43 3.02
CA TYR A 264 6.12 -13.09 3.40
C TYR A 264 5.69 -12.28 2.18
N ILE A 265 6.56 -12.21 1.16
CA ILE A 265 6.30 -11.44 -0.06
C ILE A 265 5.06 -11.97 -0.79
N GLY A 266 4.95 -13.28 -0.94
CA GLY A 266 3.81 -13.90 -1.61
C GLY A 266 2.48 -13.57 -0.93
N LYS A 267 2.41 -13.69 0.41
CA LYS A 267 1.24 -13.34 1.21
C LYS A 267 0.84 -11.86 1.04
N GLU A 268 1.81 -10.97 1.11
CA GLU A 268 1.55 -9.54 0.98
C GLU A 268 1.14 -9.16 -0.45
N LEU A 269 1.77 -9.76 -1.47
CA LEU A 269 1.42 -9.52 -2.87
C LEU A 269 0.04 -10.07 -3.25
N MET A 270 -0.44 -11.15 -2.62
CA MET A 270 -1.81 -11.66 -2.87
C MET A 270 -2.91 -10.64 -2.53
N LYS A 271 -2.60 -9.61 -1.76
CA LYS A 271 -3.55 -8.53 -1.48
C LYS A 271 -3.91 -7.73 -2.75
N ASP A 272 -3.00 -7.68 -3.73
CA ASP A 272 -3.14 -6.84 -4.93
C ASP A 272 -3.00 -7.62 -6.25
N PHE A 273 -2.45 -8.85 -6.23
CA PHE A 273 -2.07 -9.64 -7.40
C PHE A 273 -2.50 -11.10 -7.27
N LYS A 274 -2.56 -11.82 -8.38
CA LYS A 274 -2.64 -13.29 -8.35
C LYS A 274 -1.24 -13.88 -8.25
N VAL A 275 -0.98 -14.55 -7.14
CA VAL A 275 0.31 -15.20 -6.88
C VAL A 275 0.25 -16.67 -7.27
N ILE A 276 1.16 -17.06 -8.13
CA ILE A 276 1.45 -18.43 -8.53
C ILE A 276 2.77 -18.82 -7.89
N GLY A 277 2.74 -19.83 -7.04
CA GLY A 277 3.93 -20.32 -6.34
C GLY A 277 4.57 -21.49 -7.06
N LEU A 278 5.89 -21.53 -7.07
CA LEU A 278 6.70 -22.72 -7.43
C LEU A 278 7.72 -22.94 -6.34
N ASP A 279 7.73 -24.15 -5.77
CA ASP A 279 8.74 -24.55 -4.76
C ASP A 279 8.96 -26.07 -4.80
N ILE A 280 10.12 -26.51 -4.29
CA ILE A 280 10.45 -27.93 -4.08
C ILE A 280 9.86 -28.47 -2.78
N VAL A 281 9.39 -27.59 -1.90
CA VAL A 281 8.77 -27.94 -0.61
C VAL A 281 7.29 -27.61 -0.66
N ASP A 282 6.44 -28.62 -0.39
CA ASP A 282 5.03 -28.40 -0.13
C ASP A 282 4.85 -28.09 1.37
N ASN A 283 4.25 -26.96 1.68
CA ASN A 283 3.93 -26.60 3.06
C ASN A 283 2.52 -27.00 3.50
N ASN A 284 1.82 -27.84 2.70
CA ASN A 284 0.46 -28.34 2.94
C ASN A 284 -0.61 -27.25 3.19
N GLU A 285 -0.27 -25.97 3.04
CA GLU A 285 -1.20 -24.88 3.19
C GLU A 285 -1.62 -24.36 1.81
N LYS A 286 -2.90 -24.44 1.50
CA LYS A 286 -3.48 -23.85 0.26
C LYS A 286 -3.44 -22.32 0.34
N LYS A 287 -2.23 -21.74 0.42
CA LYS A 287 -2.02 -20.29 0.62
C LYS A 287 -2.05 -19.50 -0.69
N TRP A 288 -1.61 -20.11 -1.80
CA TRP A 288 -1.38 -19.41 -3.05
C TRP A 288 -2.61 -19.52 -3.98
N ASN A 289 -2.80 -18.56 -4.87
CA ASN A 289 -3.88 -18.66 -5.87
C ASN A 289 -3.70 -19.90 -6.75
N LYS A 290 -2.45 -20.29 -7.03
CA LYS A 290 -2.07 -21.58 -7.62
C LYS A 290 -0.68 -21.96 -7.11
N PHE A 291 -0.43 -23.24 -6.90
CA PHE A 291 0.86 -23.75 -6.45
C PHE A 291 1.31 -24.92 -7.32
N TYR A 292 2.59 -24.93 -7.64
CA TYR A 292 3.26 -26.02 -8.33
C TYR A 292 4.38 -26.54 -7.44
N LEU A 293 4.30 -27.82 -7.10
CA LEU A 293 5.38 -28.52 -6.43
C LEU A 293 6.38 -28.99 -7.49
N GLY A 294 7.62 -28.51 -7.42
CA GLY A 294 8.64 -28.94 -8.36
C GLY A 294 9.93 -28.13 -8.32
N ASP A 295 10.91 -28.66 -9.01
CA ASP A 295 12.25 -28.07 -9.12
C ASP A 295 12.33 -27.08 -10.29
N ILE A 296 12.95 -25.92 -10.07
CA ILE A 296 13.18 -24.90 -11.11
C ILE A 296 14.06 -25.39 -12.27
N ARG A 297 14.80 -26.49 -12.10
CA ARG A 297 15.56 -27.15 -13.15
C ARG A 297 14.66 -27.90 -14.17
N ASN A 298 13.41 -28.21 -13.79
CA ASN A 298 12.47 -28.91 -14.67
C ASN A 298 11.87 -27.97 -15.71
N ARG A 299 12.44 -27.98 -16.91
CA ARG A 299 12.03 -27.13 -18.02
C ARG A 299 10.58 -27.36 -18.46
N ASN A 300 10.14 -28.62 -18.49
CA ASN A 300 8.78 -28.96 -18.92
C ASN A 300 7.74 -28.36 -17.95
N LEU A 301 8.01 -28.44 -16.63
CA LEU A 301 7.17 -27.82 -15.62
C LEU A 301 7.13 -26.28 -15.79
N LEU A 302 8.27 -25.65 -16.03
CA LEU A 302 8.31 -24.20 -16.26
C LEU A 302 7.51 -23.80 -17.51
N GLU A 303 7.66 -24.54 -18.62
CA GLU A 303 6.88 -24.28 -19.85
C GLU A 303 5.38 -24.48 -19.61
N GLU A 304 4.99 -25.50 -18.86
CA GLU A 304 3.60 -25.72 -18.44
C GLU A 304 3.08 -24.53 -17.64
N ILE A 305 3.81 -24.07 -16.62
CA ILE A 305 3.43 -22.93 -15.79
C ILE A 305 3.18 -21.69 -16.66
N PHE A 306 4.08 -21.36 -17.56
CA PHE A 306 3.93 -20.18 -18.41
C PHE A 306 2.80 -20.30 -19.43
N SER A 307 2.62 -21.48 -20.04
CA SER A 307 1.56 -21.69 -21.03
C SER A 307 0.17 -21.63 -20.42
N GLN A 308 -0.01 -22.15 -19.20
CA GLN A 308 -1.32 -22.21 -18.54
C GLN A 308 -1.72 -20.93 -17.80
N ASN A 309 -0.77 -20.06 -17.40
CA ASN A 309 -1.08 -19.03 -16.40
C ASN A 309 -0.91 -17.58 -16.89
N LYS A 310 -0.45 -17.30 -18.09
CA LYS A 310 -0.24 -15.92 -18.60
C LYS A 310 0.47 -15.04 -17.54
N ILE A 311 1.72 -15.40 -17.22
CA ILE A 311 2.52 -14.72 -16.22
C ILE A 311 2.88 -13.31 -16.68
N ASP A 312 2.64 -12.30 -15.88
CA ASP A 312 3.01 -10.90 -16.15
C ASP A 312 4.33 -10.50 -15.47
N ILE A 313 4.65 -11.13 -14.32
CA ILE A 313 5.85 -10.83 -13.53
C ILE A 313 6.39 -12.14 -12.96
N VAL A 314 7.71 -12.28 -12.98
CA VAL A 314 8.45 -13.34 -12.26
C VAL A 314 9.27 -12.70 -11.16
N ILE A 315 9.14 -13.20 -9.92
CA ILE A 315 10.03 -12.90 -8.80
C ILE A 315 10.80 -14.18 -8.49
N HIS A 316 12.08 -14.15 -8.81
CA HIS A 316 12.93 -15.33 -8.69
C HIS A 316 13.73 -15.32 -7.38
N LEU A 317 13.25 -16.09 -6.38
CA LEU A 317 13.85 -16.29 -5.06
C LEU A 317 14.49 -17.68 -4.92
N GLY A 318 14.13 -18.63 -5.78
CA GLY A 318 14.62 -20.01 -5.70
C GLY A 318 16.13 -20.09 -5.95
N ALA A 319 16.89 -20.53 -4.96
CA ALA A 319 18.34 -20.68 -5.05
C ALA A 319 18.86 -21.64 -3.96
N GLU A 320 19.98 -22.32 -4.21
CA GLU A 320 20.84 -22.84 -3.15
C GLU A 320 21.70 -21.71 -2.60
N LYS A 321 21.54 -21.36 -1.34
CA LYS A 321 22.18 -20.20 -0.69
C LYS A 321 23.25 -20.55 0.35
N ALA A 322 23.37 -21.83 0.71
CA ALA A 322 24.35 -22.25 1.69
C ALA A 322 25.76 -22.22 1.08
N LEU A 323 26.61 -21.28 1.50
CA LEU A 323 27.95 -21.05 0.93
C LEU A 323 28.77 -22.34 0.86
N ILE A 324 28.85 -23.08 1.98
CA ILE A 324 29.60 -24.34 2.05
C ILE A 324 29.02 -25.39 1.08
N LYS A 325 27.71 -25.47 0.94
CA LYS A 325 27.06 -26.41 0.01
C LYS A 325 27.36 -26.02 -1.44
N CYS A 326 27.35 -24.71 -1.75
CA CYS A 326 27.70 -24.22 -3.07
C CYS A 326 29.16 -24.54 -3.42
N GLU A 327 30.10 -24.42 -2.47
CA GLU A 327 31.50 -24.77 -2.70
C GLU A 327 31.69 -26.29 -2.91
N ASN A 328 31.07 -27.10 -2.08
CA ASN A 328 31.26 -28.55 -2.12
C ASN A 328 30.54 -29.20 -3.31
N ASN A 329 29.43 -28.62 -3.77
CA ASN A 329 28.59 -29.16 -4.86
C ASN A 329 28.47 -28.17 -6.02
N ARG A 330 29.62 -27.70 -6.54
CA ARG A 330 29.65 -26.65 -7.59
C ARG A 330 28.81 -26.99 -8.82
N LYS A 331 28.78 -28.23 -9.26
CA LYS A 331 27.96 -28.64 -10.41
C LYS A 331 26.47 -28.44 -10.14
N GLU A 332 25.94 -28.97 -9.05
CA GLU A 332 24.54 -28.82 -8.68
C GLU A 332 24.17 -27.35 -8.45
N SER A 333 25.02 -26.62 -7.76
CA SER A 333 24.83 -25.19 -7.52
C SER A 333 24.81 -24.38 -8.80
N TYR A 334 25.64 -24.73 -9.79
CA TYR A 334 25.60 -24.12 -11.13
C TYR A 334 24.28 -24.42 -11.85
N GLU A 335 23.80 -25.65 -11.79
CA GLU A 335 22.51 -26.05 -12.39
C GLU A 335 21.33 -25.28 -11.77
N ILE A 336 21.31 -25.13 -10.44
CA ILE A 336 20.25 -24.43 -9.72
C ILE A 336 20.36 -22.92 -9.88
N ASN A 337 21.49 -22.33 -9.49
CA ASN A 337 21.62 -20.89 -9.32
C ASN A 337 21.87 -20.15 -10.64
N TYR A 338 22.39 -20.83 -11.66
CA TYR A 338 22.67 -20.21 -12.95
C TYR A 338 21.81 -20.78 -14.09
N GLN A 339 21.92 -22.08 -14.40
CA GLN A 339 21.25 -22.62 -15.58
C GLN A 339 19.73 -22.52 -15.47
N ALA A 340 19.15 -22.90 -14.32
CA ALA A 340 17.72 -22.83 -14.09
C ALA A 340 17.23 -21.36 -14.11
N THR A 341 17.99 -20.44 -13.49
CA THR A 341 17.67 -19.01 -13.53
C THR A 341 17.64 -18.46 -14.95
N MET A 342 18.65 -18.78 -15.79
CA MET A 342 18.71 -18.32 -17.17
C MET A 342 17.61 -18.97 -18.04
N ASN A 343 17.23 -20.20 -17.77
CA ASN A 343 16.08 -20.83 -18.43
C ASN A 343 14.77 -20.15 -18.07
N LEU A 344 14.57 -19.83 -16.78
CA LEU A 344 13.39 -19.11 -16.30
C LEU A 344 13.32 -17.70 -16.91
N TYR A 345 14.45 -16.99 -16.99
CA TYR A 345 14.53 -15.70 -17.68
C TYR A 345 14.14 -15.80 -19.15
N LYS A 346 14.68 -16.80 -19.89
CA LYS A 346 14.34 -17.01 -21.30
C LYS A 346 12.83 -17.22 -21.51
N LEU A 347 12.18 -17.96 -20.62
CA LEU A 347 10.72 -18.11 -20.64
C LEU A 347 10.03 -16.80 -20.32
N SER A 348 10.47 -16.06 -19.29
CA SER A 348 9.93 -14.73 -18.96
C SER A 348 9.98 -13.80 -20.18
N LYS A 349 11.11 -13.75 -20.86
CA LYS A 349 11.28 -12.96 -22.10
C LYS A 349 10.35 -13.43 -23.23
N LYS A 350 10.27 -14.75 -23.47
CA LYS A 350 9.36 -15.34 -24.48
C LYS A 350 7.91 -14.94 -24.25
N TYR A 351 7.47 -14.91 -22.98
CA TYR A 351 6.09 -14.57 -22.60
C TYR A 351 5.92 -13.09 -22.21
N GLN A 352 6.93 -12.26 -22.43
CA GLN A 352 6.92 -10.81 -22.14
C GLN A 352 6.63 -10.47 -20.68
N ALA A 353 7.00 -11.36 -19.76
CA ALA A 353 6.90 -11.14 -18.32
C ALA A 353 8.09 -10.33 -17.80
N LYS A 354 7.84 -9.38 -16.88
CA LYS A 354 8.89 -8.70 -16.13
C LYS A 354 9.65 -9.71 -15.27
N PHE A 355 11.00 -9.65 -15.29
CA PHE A 355 11.85 -10.54 -14.52
C PHE A 355 12.53 -9.79 -13.38
N ILE A 356 12.20 -10.12 -12.14
CA ILE A 356 12.80 -9.59 -10.93
C ILE A 356 13.68 -10.67 -10.34
N PHE A 357 14.99 -10.50 -10.46
CA PHE A 357 15.99 -11.42 -9.94
C PHE A 357 16.47 -10.96 -8.57
N ILE A 358 16.35 -11.83 -7.57
CA ILE A 358 16.90 -11.55 -6.24
C ILE A 358 18.36 -12.04 -6.21
N SER A 359 19.26 -11.08 -6.24
CA SER A 359 20.70 -11.24 -6.11
C SER A 359 21.14 -11.06 -4.65
N SER A 360 22.41 -10.86 -4.40
CA SER A 360 22.99 -10.79 -3.06
C SER A 360 24.16 -9.80 -2.99
N ASP A 361 24.42 -9.29 -1.79
CA ASP A 361 25.63 -8.57 -1.40
C ASP A 361 26.91 -9.42 -1.57
N GLN A 362 26.79 -10.75 -1.64
CA GLN A 362 27.91 -11.68 -1.83
C GLN A 362 28.60 -11.57 -3.21
N VAL A 363 28.12 -10.70 -4.10
CA VAL A 363 28.80 -10.35 -5.36
C VAL A 363 30.05 -9.49 -5.14
N PHE A 364 30.22 -8.95 -3.94
CA PHE A 364 31.35 -8.09 -3.58
C PHE A 364 32.41 -8.83 -2.77
N ASP A 365 33.67 -8.35 -2.83
CA ASP A 365 34.83 -8.95 -2.15
C ASP A 365 34.90 -8.61 -0.65
N GLY A 366 34.13 -7.63 -0.19
CA GLY A 366 34.10 -7.21 1.19
C GLY A 366 35.30 -6.43 1.69
N LYS A 367 36.11 -5.83 0.80
CA LYS A 367 37.31 -5.05 1.17
C LYS A 367 36.98 -3.59 1.50
N LEU A 368 36.02 -3.00 0.81
CA LEU A 368 35.71 -1.56 0.90
C LEU A 368 34.45 -1.27 1.73
N GLY A 369 33.41 -2.07 1.59
CA GLY A 369 32.09 -1.76 2.15
C GLY A 369 31.40 -0.59 1.44
N ASN A 370 30.17 -0.30 1.84
CA ASN A 370 29.34 0.78 1.28
C ASN A 370 29.34 0.80 -0.26
N TYR A 371 29.22 -0.39 -0.86
CA TYR A 371 29.27 -0.57 -2.32
C TYR A 371 28.08 0.08 -3.00
N GLN A 372 28.32 0.78 -4.11
CA GLN A 372 27.31 1.33 -5.00
C GLN A 372 26.82 0.28 -5.99
N GLU A 373 25.70 0.53 -6.68
CA GLU A 373 25.13 -0.40 -7.66
C GLU A 373 26.06 -0.70 -8.83
N ASP A 374 26.91 0.26 -9.19
CA ASP A 374 27.92 0.17 -10.25
C ASP A 374 29.34 -0.18 -9.75
N SER A 375 29.52 -0.40 -8.45
CA SER A 375 30.81 -0.80 -7.89
C SER A 375 31.28 -2.11 -8.50
N PHE A 376 32.60 -2.23 -8.67
CA PHE A 376 33.23 -3.44 -9.20
C PHE A 376 32.93 -4.65 -8.32
N CYS A 377 32.35 -5.69 -8.91
CA CYS A 377 31.98 -6.93 -8.24
C CYS A 377 33.12 -7.95 -8.37
N SER A 378 33.57 -8.54 -7.27
CA SER A 378 34.63 -9.55 -7.20
C SER A 378 34.33 -10.55 -6.07
N PRO A 379 33.35 -11.46 -6.24
CA PRO A 379 32.94 -12.39 -5.20
C PRO A 379 34.07 -13.30 -4.75
N ILE A 380 34.06 -13.66 -3.45
CA ILE A 380 35.08 -14.53 -2.85
C ILE A 380 34.57 -15.95 -2.59
N ASN A 381 33.30 -16.23 -2.91
CA ASN A 381 32.69 -17.55 -2.76
C ASN A 381 31.88 -17.91 -4.02
N TYR A 382 31.69 -19.20 -4.23
CA TYR A 382 31.04 -19.71 -5.44
C TYR A 382 29.55 -19.27 -5.57
N TYR A 383 28.85 -19.10 -4.47
CA TYR A 383 27.49 -18.56 -4.49
C TYR A 383 27.47 -17.16 -5.10
N GLY A 384 28.36 -16.28 -4.64
CA GLY A 384 28.51 -14.92 -5.18
C GLY A 384 28.93 -14.92 -6.64
N GLU A 385 29.88 -15.83 -7.04
CA GLU A 385 30.28 -16.00 -8.44
C GLU A 385 29.08 -16.32 -9.34
N LEU A 386 28.19 -17.23 -8.90
CA LEU A 386 27.00 -17.62 -9.66
C LEU A 386 25.97 -16.48 -9.73
N LYS A 387 25.76 -15.74 -8.63
CA LYS A 387 24.90 -14.56 -8.63
C LYS A 387 25.42 -13.49 -9.60
N LEU A 388 26.70 -13.16 -9.52
CA LEU A 388 27.33 -12.20 -10.43
C LEU A 388 27.27 -12.65 -11.90
N LYS A 389 27.47 -13.94 -12.15
CA LYS A 389 27.36 -14.49 -13.50
C LYS A 389 25.98 -14.29 -14.09
N VAL A 390 24.91 -14.51 -13.30
CA VAL A 390 23.54 -14.24 -13.71
C VAL A 390 23.34 -12.74 -13.96
N GLU A 391 23.77 -11.87 -13.04
CA GLU A 391 23.66 -10.41 -13.22
C GLU A 391 24.29 -9.96 -14.53
N ASN A 392 25.53 -10.40 -14.80
CA ASN A 392 26.27 -10.03 -16.00
C ASN A 392 25.55 -10.47 -17.29
N ASP A 393 24.98 -11.67 -17.30
CA ASP A 393 24.30 -12.18 -18.48
C ASP A 393 22.92 -11.51 -18.66
N LEU A 394 22.20 -11.21 -17.58
CA LEU A 394 20.96 -10.43 -17.63
C LEU A 394 21.19 -9.00 -18.13
N LEU A 395 22.28 -8.34 -17.71
CA LEU A 395 22.61 -6.97 -18.13
C LEU A 395 22.99 -6.89 -19.62
N LYS A 396 23.64 -7.93 -20.18
CA LYS A 396 23.95 -8.01 -21.61
C LYS A 396 22.70 -7.99 -22.50
N GLU A 397 21.58 -8.48 -21.99
CA GLU A 397 20.33 -8.51 -22.73
C GLU A 397 19.73 -7.13 -23.01
N LYS A 398 20.15 -6.09 -22.28
CA LYS A 398 19.64 -4.70 -22.37
C LYS A 398 18.11 -4.61 -22.33
N ASP A 399 17.47 -5.56 -21.66
CA ASP A 399 16.01 -5.67 -21.56
C ASP A 399 15.49 -4.79 -20.41
N LYS A 400 14.64 -3.83 -20.73
CA LYS A 400 13.99 -2.93 -19.74
C LYS A 400 13.01 -3.64 -18.80
N ASN A 401 12.71 -4.92 -19.04
CA ASN A 401 11.88 -5.74 -18.17
C ASN A 401 12.67 -6.49 -17.09
N ILE A 402 13.98 -6.27 -16.98
CA ILE A 402 14.81 -6.90 -15.97
C ILE A 402 15.05 -5.95 -14.81
N THR A 403 14.86 -6.45 -13.59
CA THR A 403 15.32 -5.80 -12.36
C THR A 403 16.16 -6.79 -11.56
N ILE A 404 17.32 -6.35 -11.11
CA ILE A 404 18.23 -7.09 -10.24
C ILE A 404 18.17 -6.43 -8.87
N CYS A 405 17.70 -7.16 -7.86
CA CYS A 405 17.61 -6.69 -6.47
C CYS A 405 18.69 -7.38 -5.65
N ARG A 406 19.76 -6.67 -5.31
CA ARG A 406 20.78 -7.17 -4.37
C ARG A 406 20.27 -7.00 -2.96
N THR A 407 20.07 -8.12 -2.25
CA THR A 407 19.69 -8.13 -0.84
C THR A 407 20.91 -8.44 0.04
N ALA A 408 20.78 -8.14 1.32
CA ALA A 408 21.78 -8.44 2.33
C ALA A 408 21.26 -9.46 3.34
N LEU A 409 21.75 -9.49 4.58
CA LEU A 409 21.26 -10.40 5.63
C LEU A 409 19.76 -10.19 5.87
N ASP A 410 18.95 -11.13 5.44
CA ASP A 410 17.51 -11.08 5.59
C ASP A 410 17.06 -11.56 6.97
N PHE A 411 16.09 -10.84 7.58
CA PHE A 411 15.51 -11.22 8.85
C PHE A 411 14.00 -10.91 8.93
N GLY A 412 13.31 -11.54 9.87
CA GLY A 412 11.88 -11.35 10.07
C GLY A 412 11.31 -12.35 11.06
N LYS A 413 9.99 -12.38 11.21
CA LYS A 413 9.32 -13.45 11.98
C LYS A 413 9.48 -14.78 11.29
N ILE A 414 9.78 -15.82 12.07
CA ILE A 414 9.84 -17.18 11.55
C ILE A 414 8.45 -17.58 11.04
N PRO A 415 8.32 -18.01 9.78
CA PRO A 415 7.08 -18.58 9.28
C PRO A 415 6.67 -19.83 10.10
N GLU A 416 5.37 -20.03 10.31
CA GLU A 416 4.84 -21.07 11.18
C GLU A 416 5.31 -22.47 10.78
N ASN A 417 5.32 -22.76 9.49
CA ASN A 417 5.83 -24.02 8.93
C ASN A 417 7.35 -24.21 9.05
N GLN A 418 8.11 -23.19 9.43
CA GLN A 418 9.56 -23.26 9.69
C GLN A 418 9.88 -23.25 11.19
N ARG A 419 8.88 -23.15 12.05
CA ARG A 419 9.06 -23.11 13.50
C ARG A 419 9.67 -24.41 14.02
N GLU A 420 9.22 -25.57 13.54
CA GLU A 420 9.78 -26.88 13.91
C GLU A 420 11.25 -27.01 13.50
N ILE A 421 11.62 -26.49 12.32
CA ILE A 421 13.01 -26.45 11.86
C ILE A 421 13.84 -25.60 12.83
N PHE A 422 13.35 -24.42 13.20
CA PHE A 422 14.04 -23.58 14.19
C PHE A 422 14.18 -24.31 15.53
N ASP A 423 13.10 -24.93 16.02
CA ASP A 423 13.10 -25.64 17.31
C ASP A 423 14.07 -26.83 17.33
N SER A 424 14.26 -27.50 16.20
CA SER A 424 15.22 -28.61 16.08
C SER A 424 16.69 -28.17 16.11
N VAL A 425 16.95 -26.93 15.66
CA VAL A 425 18.32 -26.44 15.43
C VAL A 425 18.72 -25.25 16.31
N LYS A 426 17.79 -24.68 17.10
CA LYS A 426 18.02 -23.48 17.93
C LYS A 426 19.18 -23.58 18.94
N LYS A 427 19.58 -24.82 19.31
CA LYS A 427 20.73 -25.07 20.17
C LYS A 427 22.07 -25.08 19.43
N ASN A 428 22.04 -25.07 18.11
CA ASN A 428 23.24 -25.15 17.28
C ASN A 428 23.70 -23.75 16.88
N ASP A 429 24.93 -23.36 17.25
CA ASP A 429 25.47 -22.02 16.96
C ASP A 429 25.69 -21.75 15.46
N LYS A 430 25.60 -22.79 14.60
CA LYS A 430 25.67 -22.65 13.14
C LYS A 430 24.43 -22.02 12.51
N LEU A 431 23.41 -21.69 13.29
CA LEU A 431 22.10 -21.18 12.82
C LEU A 431 22.06 -19.70 12.44
N LEU A 432 23.12 -18.97 12.59
CA LEU A 432 23.21 -17.55 12.22
C LEU A 432 22.93 -17.26 10.71
N VAL A 433 22.56 -18.27 9.94
CA VAL A 433 22.66 -18.25 8.46
C VAL A 433 21.31 -18.20 7.73
N GLN A 434 20.14 -18.32 8.37
CA GLN A 434 18.93 -18.60 7.59
C GLN A 434 17.71 -17.70 7.88
N GLY A 435 17.89 -16.43 8.15
CA GLY A 435 16.76 -15.53 8.45
C GLY A 435 16.28 -15.62 9.91
N PHE A 436 16.79 -16.60 10.69
CA PHE A 436 16.42 -16.84 12.08
C PHE A 436 17.34 -16.15 13.09
N ILE A 437 18.20 -15.26 12.64
CA ILE A 437 19.23 -14.63 13.49
C ILE A 437 18.61 -13.92 14.70
N ILE A 438 17.49 -13.25 14.55
CA ILE A 438 16.81 -12.55 15.65
C ILE A 438 16.29 -13.54 16.68
N ASP A 439 15.51 -14.54 16.25
CA ASP A 439 14.94 -15.54 17.15
C ASP A 439 16.03 -16.36 17.85
N HIS A 440 17.15 -16.62 17.16
CA HIS A 440 18.28 -17.33 17.74
C HIS A 440 18.96 -16.49 18.84
N ILE A 441 19.24 -15.22 18.58
CA ILE A 441 19.80 -14.30 19.58
C ILE A 441 18.84 -14.19 20.78
N ILE A 442 17.54 -13.96 20.54
CA ILE A 442 16.54 -13.89 21.61
C ILE A 442 16.51 -15.17 22.44
N TYR A 443 16.54 -16.35 21.78
CA TYR A 443 16.54 -17.64 22.46
C TYR A 443 17.76 -17.79 23.37
N LYS A 444 18.99 -17.54 22.86
CA LYS A 444 20.23 -17.64 23.63
C LYS A 444 20.21 -16.70 24.84
N LEU A 445 19.85 -15.44 24.66
CA LEU A 445 19.83 -14.45 25.73
C LEU A 445 18.78 -14.79 26.81
N LYS A 446 17.58 -15.23 26.42
CA LYS A 446 16.55 -15.68 27.38
C LYS A 446 16.97 -16.91 28.16
N SER A 447 17.72 -17.81 27.52
CA SER A 447 18.29 -19.01 28.16
C SER A 447 19.54 -18.71 28.98
N ARG A 448 20.03 -17.46 29.00
CA ARG A 448 21.31 -17.04 29.61
C ARG A 448 22.51 -17.82 29.05
N GLU A 449 22.43 -18.18 27.79
CA GLU A 449 23.49 -18.86 27.08
C GLU A 449 24.36 -17.84 26.32
N LYS A 450 25.68 -18.05 26.35
CA LYS A 450 26.62 -17.19 25.59
C LYS A 450 26.39 -17.36 24.09
N ILE A 451 26.46 -16.25 23.37
CA ILE A 451 26.50 -16.21 21.91
C ILE A 451 27.71 -15.37 21.47
N ILE A 452 28.47 -15.90 20.52
CA ILE A 452 29.63 -15.24 19.94
C ILE A 452 29.23 -14.71 18.56
N LEU A 453 29.42 -13.42 18.33
CA LEU A 453 29.05 -12.78 17.07
C LEU A 453 30.25 -12.08 16.43
N PRO A 454 30.44 -12.21 15.11
CA PRO A 454 31.50 -11.54 14.37
C PRO A 454 31.44 -10.02 14.51
N GLN A 455 32.53 -9.41 14.96
CA GLN A 455 32.65 -7.94 15.03
C GLN A 455 33.27 -7.33 13.77
N ASN A 456 33.92 -8.14 12.92
CA ASN A 456 34.59 -7.74 11.70
C ASN A 456 33.85 -8.15 10.42
N GLU A 457 32.59 -8.58 10.52
CA GLU A 457 31.68 -8.82 9.38
C GLU A 457 30.60 -7.76 9.34
N TYR A 458 30.69 -6.81 8.40
CA TYR A 458 29.74 -5.72 8.21
C TYR A 458 28.77 -5.99 7.05
N MET A 459 27.52 -5.56 7.22
CA MET A 459 26.43 -5.80 6.27
C MET A 459 25.36 -4.71 6.41
N SER A 460 24.33 -4.79 5.58
CA SER A 460 23.10 -3.97 5.66
C SER A 460 21.90 -4.87 5.96
N PRO A 461 21.61 -5.23 7.23
CA PRO A 461 20.53 -6.15 7.58
C PRO A 461 19.17 -5.65 7.08
N THR A 462 18.32 -6.56 6.62
CA THR A 462 17.11 -6.21 5.90
C THR A 462 15.92 -7.03 6.40
N SER A 463 14.84 -6.37 6.82
CA SER A 463 13.62 -7.09 7.16
C SER A 463 12.88 -7.56 5.89
N VAL A 464 12.21 -8.71 5.98
CA VAL A 464 11.38 -9.21 4.86
C VAL A 464 10.24 -8.23 4.51
N GLU A 465 9.78 -7.43 5.47
CA GLU A 465 8.81 -6.36 5.25
C GLU A 465 9.37 -5.26 4.34
N LEU A 466 10.60 -4.82 4.62
CA LEU A 466 11.26 -3.81 3.80
C LEU A 466 11.54 -4.32 2.37
N ILE A 467 12.00 -5.57 2.23
CA ILE A 467 12.18 -6.22 0.90
C ILE A 467 10.86 -6.22 0.13
N TYR A 468 9.75 -6.58 0.79
CA TYR A 468 8.43 -6.53 0.17
C TYR A 468 8.08 -5.12 -0.33
N ARG A 469 8.28 -4.08 0.49
CA ARG A 469 7.99 -2.69 0.09
C ARG A 469 8.83 -2.28 -1.12
N GLN A 470 10.11 -2.61 -1.12
CA GLN A 470 11.03 -2.33 -2.23
C GLN A 470 10.58 -3.04 -3.51
N ILE A 471 10.28 -4.34 -3.44
CA ILE A 471 9.78 -5.12 -4.59
C ILE A 471 8.42 -4.57 -5.07
N LYS A 472 7.53 -4.19 -4.17
CA LYS A 472 6.24 -3.60 -4.54
C LYS A 472 6.41 -2.31 -5.33
N GLU A 473 7.34 -1.44 -4.93
CA GLU A 473 7.67 -0.22 -5.69
C GLU A 473 8.35 -0.52 -7.04
N VAL A 474 9.20 -1.54 -7.12
CA VAL A 474 9.74 -2.04 -8.40
C VAL A 474 8.60 -2.42 -9.37
N ILE A 475 7.56 -3.11 -8.86
CA ILE A 475 6.41 -3.52 -9.66
C ILE A 475 5.55 -2.31 -10.06
N ASN A 476 5.24 -1.42 -9.09
CA ASN A 476 4.36 -0.27 -9.28
C ASN A 476 4.95 0.74 -10.27
N LYS A 477 6.24 1.01 -10.17
CA LYS A 477 6.95 2.01 -10.99
C LYS A 477 7.64 1.41 -12.22
N ASN A 478 7.50 0.09 -12.41
CA ASN A 478 8.14 -0.66 -13.49
C ASN A 478 9.66 -0.40 -13.60
N ILE A 479 10.35 -0.32 -12.47
CA ILE A 479 11.78 -0.01 -12.42
C ILE A 479 12.60 -1.14 -13.04
N SER A 480 13.68 -0.82 -13.74
CA SER A 480 14.63 -1.76 -14.33
C SER A 480 16.07 -1.45 -13.90
N GLY A 481 16.97 -2.40 -14.14
CA GLY A 481 18.39 -2.30 -13.78
C GLY A 481 18.70 -2.82 -12.39
N ILE A 482 19.86 -2.45 -11.86
CA ILE A 482 20.32 -2.88 -10.53
C ILE A 482 19.77 -1.96 -9.46
N LEU A 483 19.33 -2.56 -8.35
CA LEU A 483 18.92 -1.91 -7.12
C LEU A 483 19.54 -2.61 -5.91
N HIS A 484 19.89 -1.85 -4.91
CA HIS A 484 20.21 -2.36 -3.58
C HIS A 484 18.93 -2.40 -2.75
N CYS A 485 18.37 -3.59 -2.58
CA CYS A 485 17.15 -3.85 -1.82
C CYS A 485 17.50 -4.30 -0.39
N CYS A 486 18.01 -3.38 0.42
CA CYS A 486 18.52 -3.67 1.75
C CYS A 486 18.12 -2.62 2.77
N GLY A 487 18.49 -2.84 4.05
CA GLY A 487 18.26 -1.89 5.15
C GLY A 487 19.16 -0.66 5.04
N GLY A 488 18.74 0.42 5.69
CA GLY A 488 19.39 1.73 5.62
C GLY A 488 20.64 1.90 6.50
N GLU A 489 21.17 0.82 7.09
CA GLU A 489 22.24 0.92 8.08
C GLU A 489 23.35 -0.11 7.83
N ARG A 490 24.61 0.36 7.83
CA ARG A 490 25.81 -0.49 7.87
C ARG A 490 26.13 -0.85 9.31
N ILE A 491 26.24 -2.14 9.63
CA ILE A 491 26.48 -2.63 10.99
C ILE A 491 27.20 -3.97 10.99
N SER A 492 28.02 -4.25 12.02
CA SER A 492 28.58 -5.57 12.23
C SER A 492 27.55 -6.55 12.81
N ARG A 493 27.78 -7.86 12.68
CA ARG A 493 26.91 -8.87 13.31
C ARG A 493 26.85 -8.72 14.81
N TYR A 494 27.97 -8.37 15.45
CA TYR A 494 28.05 -8.11 16.89
C TYR A 494 27.17 -6.93 17.30
N GLU A 495 27.36 -5.78 16.64
CA GLU A 495 26.54 -4.58 16.91
C GLU A 495 25.06 -4.82 16.64
N PHE A 496 24.73 -5.60 15.60
CA PHE A 496 23.34 -6.00 15.32
C PHE A 496 22.77 -6.82 16.48
N GLY A 497 23.53 -7.79 17.02
CA GLY A 497 23.15 -8.52 18.22
C GLY A 497 22.89 -7.63 19.43
N LEU A 498 23.74 -6.63 19.67
CA LEU A 498 23.54 -5.66 20.76
C LEU A 498 22.27 -4.82 20.56
N LYS A 499 21.96 -4.39 19.31
CA LYS A 499 20.71 -3.68 19.03
C LYS A 499 19.48 -4.54 19.27
N ILE A 500 19.53 -5.82 18.90
CA ILE A 500 18.44 -6.77 19.19
C ILE A 500 18.26 -6.93 20.71
N ALA A 501 19.35 -7.15 21.45
CA ALA A 501 19.30 -7.25 22.92
C ALA A 501 18.67 -6.02 23.56
N LYS A 502 19.10 -4.83 23.15
CA LYS A 502 18.56 -3.55 23.62
C LYS A 502 17.08 -3.40 23.32
N PHE A 503 16.67 -3.70 22.09
CA PHE A 503 15.28 -3.55 21.64
C PHE A 503 14.31 -4.45 22.41
N TYR A 504 14.72 -5.70 22.67
CA TYR A 504 13.90 -6.66 23.42
C TYR A 504 14.15 -6.65 24.94
N ASN A 505 14.92 -5.67 25.43
CA ASN A 505 15.29 -5.54 26.86
C ASN A 505 15.90 -6.84 27.43
N LEU A 506 16.85 -7.42 26.69
CA LEU A 506 17.57 -8.63 27.06
C LEU A 506 18.99 -8.30 27.52
N ASP A 507 19.56 -9.17 28.37
CA ASP A 507 20.89 -8.96 28.95
C ASP A 507 22.00 -9.20 27.92
N SER A 508 22.64 -8.12 27.48
CA SER A 508 23.69 -8.16 26.47
C SER A 508 25.03 -8.72 26.98
N GLN A 509 25.21 -8.96 28.31
CA GLN A 509 26.44 -9.57 28.85
C GLN A 509 26.73 -10.96 28.27
N TYR A 510 25.69 -11.64 27.74
CA TYR A 510 25.83 -12.94 27.09
C TYR A 510 26.27 -12.86 25.61
N ILE A 511 26.42 -11.65 25.06
CA ILE A 511 26.93 -11.45 23.69
C ILE A 511 28.41 -11.12 23.77
N SER A 512 29.25 -11.90 23.11
CA SER A 512 30.70 -11.66 23.01
C SER A 512 31.13 -11.42 21.58
N PRO A 513 32.02 -10.44 21.31
CA PRO A 513 32.59 -10.23 20.00
C PRO A 513 33.71 -11.24 19.72
N GLU A 514 33.86 -11.63 18.45
CA GLU A 514 35.00 -12.38 17.94
C GLU A 514 35.28 -12.00 16.50
N ASP A 515 36.54 -12.05 16.07
CA ASP A 515 36.88 -11.86 14.67
C ASP A 515 36.61 -13.15 13.89
N SER A 516 35.74 -13.07 12.91
CA SER A 516 35.50 -14.17 11.99
C SER A 516 36.71 -14.37 11.06
N ASN A 517 37.14 -15.61 10.92
CA ASN A 517 38.16 -16.03 9.99
C ASN A 517 37.59 -16.95 8.88
N ASP A 518 36.27 -16.95 8.69
CA ASP A 518 35.62 -17.75 7.64
C ASP A 518 36.07 -17.23 6.24
N PRO A 519 36.78 -18.02 5.44
CA PRO A 519 37.28 -17.57 4.14
C PRO A 519 36.17 -17.40 3.10
N LEU A 520 34.98 -17.91 3.35
CA LEU A 520 33.84 -17.79 2.45
C LEU A 520 32.97 -16.55 2.75
N ARG A 521 33.29 -15.83 3.83
CA ARG A 521 32.54 -14.65 4.23
C ARG A 521 33.33 -13.38 4.04
N PRO A 522 32.91 -12.50 3.11
CA PRO A 522 33.54 -11.20 2.95
C PRO A 522 33.34 -10.34 4.22
N LYS A 523 34.32 -9.45 4.51
CA LYS A 523 34.34 -8.70 5.77
C LYS A 523 33.38 -7.53 5.80
N ASP A 524 33.20 -6.83 4.70
CA ASP A 524 32.29 -5.69 4.62
C ASP A 524 31.54 -5.68 3.30
N VAL A 525 30.36 -6.21 3.30
CA VAL A 525 29.45 -6.22 2.14
C VAL A 525 28.28 -5.24 2.30
N SER A 526 28.47 -4.23 3.14
CA SER A 526 27.47 -3.17 3.26
C SER A 526 27.22 -2.46 1.93
N LEU A 527 25.98 -2.08 1.71
CA LEU A 527 25.50 -1.53 0.45
C LEU A 527 25.13 -0.05 0.61
N ASN A 528 25.55 0.78 -0.34
CA ASN A 528 25.04 2.13 -0.48
C ASN A 528 23.59 2.08 -1.02
N ILE A 529 22.73 2.91 -0.48
CA ILE A 529 21.28 2.86 -0.77
C ILE A 529 20.76 4.12 -1.45
N GLU A 530 21.58 5.15 -1.63
CA GLU A 530 21.13 6.48 -2.08
C GLU A 530 20.42 6.44 -3.43
N GLU A 531 21.03 5.78 -4.42
CA GLU A 531 20.45 5.69 -5.76
C GLU A 531 19.19 4.82 -5.77
N SER A 532 19.17 3.73 -5.01
CA SER A 532 18.01 2.86 -4.87
C SER A 532 16.85 3.56 -4.15
N GLN A 533 17.10 4.32 -3.08
CA GLN A 533 16.08 5.15 -2.42
C GLN A 533 15.47 6.18 -3.37
N LYS A 534 16.31 6.86 -4.16
CA LYS A 534 15.86 7.83 -5.16
C LYS A 534 14.96 7.18 -6.21
N LYS A 535 15.35 6.04 -6.77
CA LYS A 535 14.55 5.29 -7.75
C LYS A 535 13.25 4.77 -7.16
N LEU A 536 13.30 4.21 -5.95
CA LEU A 536 12.15 3.66 -5.26
C LEU A 536 11.25 4.73 -4.63
N GLY A 537 11.79 5.94 -4.37
CA GLY A 537 11.03 7.11 -3.93
C GLY A 537 10.61 7.06 -2.46
N PHE A 538 11.36 6.36 -1.60
CA PHE A 538 11.16 6.39 -0.16
C PHE A 538 12.47 6.10 0.58
N ILE A 539 12.56 6.55 1.84
CA ILE A 539 13.69 6.32 2.72
C ILE A 539 13.62 4.90 3.28
N PHE A 540 14.74 4.18 3.24
CA PHE A 540 14.81 2.82 3.77
C PHE A 540 14.94 2.84 5.28
N ASP A 541 14.24 1.90 5.91
CA ASP A 541 14.21 1.80 7.36
C ASP A 541 15.60 1.44 7.93
N ASN A 542 15.94 2.05 9.05
CA ASN A 542 17.05 1.61 9.88
C ASN A 542 16.65 0.37 10.70
N ILE A 543 17.60 -0.21 11.43
CA ILE A 543 17.37 -1.46 12.17
C ILE A 543 16.27 -1.31 13.22
N GLU A 544 16.24 -0.20 13.96
CA GLU A 544 15.24 0.01 15.00
C GLU A 544 13.82 0.13 14.42
N GLU A 545 13.68 0.83 13.30
CA GLU A 545 12.41 0.94 12.57
C GLU A 545 11.94 -0.42 12.04
N MET A 546 12.87 -1.22 11.51
CA MET A 546 12.57 -2.58 11.05
C MET A 546 12.14 -3.50 12.20
N LEU A 547 12.82 -3.43 13.35
CA LEU A 547 12.47 -4.24 14.54
C LEU A 547 11.08 -3.87 15.10
N LYS A 548 10.69 -2.58 15.07
CA LYS A 548 9.35 -2.14 15.49
C LYS A 548 8.21 -2.70 14.64
N LYS A 549 8.51 -3.14 13.42
CA LYS A 549 7.53 -3.71 12.47
C LYS A 549 7.43 -5.22 12.52
N LEU A 550 8.29 -5.89 13.29
CA LEU A 550 8.22 -7.32 13.57
C LEU A 550 7.20 -7.63 14.68
#